data_55d3efa717257b2690416c184a017bf5
#
_entry.id   55d3efa717257b2690416c184a017bf5
#
_cell.length_a   1.000
_cell.length_b   1.000
_cell.length_c   1.000
_cell.angle_alpha   90.00
_cell.angle_beta   90.00
_cell.angle_gamma   90.00
#
_symmetry.space_group_name_H-M   'P 1'
#
loop_
_entity.id
_entity.type
_entity.pdbx_description
1 polymer ?
#
loop_
_entity_poly.entity_id
_entity_poly.type
_entity_poly.pdbx_seq_one_letter_code
_entity_poly.pdbx_strand_id
1 'polypeptide(L)'
;MQNSIKDSVHRLLSDRIHALGLDRYFIIQQETIISVTGSEFIFKGLQKNINEIKSTEGIDICWVEEAGKVSENSWVVLIPTIRKERIIQGIVYPSEIIVTFNPELETDPAYQRFVLHTPPDCAIEEITYADNAYFPEVLRKEMEYCKRVDLEAYKHIWLGKLKGYSNALIFKDKIFIEEFDIPEGVRFYYGADFGFSVDAMWMGRMFIRNNCLYIPDEVYGVGIEIDDLPKYWDKIPGSRHWTIRADSARPDTISYLKKQGFTVVGAEKGKGSVEDGISFLRSFEKIIIHPRCAGAKSNYENYRWKQDKITQEIFPIPVDKNNHAPDGCRYALEPYIKSKKNIFEVL
;
A
#
# COMPACT_ATOMS: atom_id res chain seq x y z
N MET A 1 -22.90 -10.68 -8.31
CA MET A 1 -21.64 -10.44 -9.05
C MET A 1 -20.87 -11.71 -9.43
N GLN A 2 -21.16 -12.90 -8.88
CA GLN A 2 -20.44 -14.15 -9.17
C GLN A 2 -20.86 -14.85 -10.46
N ASN A 3 -22.06 -14.62 -10.97
CA ASN A 3 -22.52 -15.20 -12.25
C ASN A 3 -21.95 -14.47 -13.47
N SER A 4 -21.49 -13.22 -13.32
CA SER A 4 -21.08 -12.40 -14.45
C SER A 4 -19.72 -12.79 -15.08
N ILE A 5 -18.75 -13.24 -14.29
CA ILE A 5 -17.41 -13.59 -14.84
C ILE A 5 -17.47 -14.93 -15.56
N LYS A 6 -18.16 -15.93 -14.96
CA LYS A 6 -18.38 -17.24 -15.57
C LYS A 6 -19.11 -17.07 -16.92
N ASP A 7 -20.20 -16.31 -16.92
CA ASP A 7 -21.00 -16.09 -18.12
C ASP A 7 -20.25 -15.26 -19.17
N SER A 8 -19.44 -14.30 -18.79
CA SER A 8 -18.70 -13.45 -19.73
C SER A 8 -17.55 -14.20 -20.41
N VAL A 9 -16.73 -14.96 -19.66
CA VAL A 9 -15.58 -15.71 -20.23
C VAL A 9 -16.07 -16.87 -21.08
N HIS A 10 -17.04 -17.64 -20.59
CA HIS A 10 -17.64 -18.72 -21.34
C HIS A 10 -18.23 -18.22 -22.66
N ARG A 11 -19.00 -17.12 -22.62
CA ARG A 11 -19.59 -16.51 -23.81
C ARG A 11 -18.52 -16.01 -24.79
N LEU A 12 -17.49 -15.34 -24.28
CA LEU A 12 -16.39 -14.86 -25.12
C LEU A 12 -15.71 -16.00 -25.87
N LEU A 13 -15.41 -17.11 -25.20
CA LEU A 13 -14.80 -18.28 -25.83
C LEU A 13 -15.76 -18.91 -26.84
N SER A 14 -17.05 -19.03 -26.53
CA SER A 14 -18.06 -19.54 -27.46
C SER A 14 -18.15 -18.69 -28.72
N ASP A 15 -18.23 -17.36 -28.55
CA ASP A 15 -18.27 -16.42 -29.68
C ASP A 15 -16.98 -16.51 -30.55
N ARG A 16 -15.84 -16.75 -29.94
CA ARG A 16 -14.57 -16.94 -30.66
C ARG A 16 -14.49 -18.25 -31.41
N ILE A 17 -14.99 -19.33 -30.82
CA ILE A 17 -15.09 -20.64 -31.49
C ILE A 17 -15.94 -20.52 -32.78
N HIS A 18 -17.09 -19.86 -32.68
CA HIS A 18 -17.96 -19.60 -33.83
C HIS A 18 -17.30 -18.70 -34.87
N ALA A 19 -16.72 -17.56 -34.43
CA ALA A 19 -16.08 -16.59 -35.32
C ALA A 19 -14.88 -17.18 -36.09
N LEU A 20 -14.19 -18.16 -35.51
CA LEU A 20 -13.04 -18.83 -36.12
C LEU A 20 -13.47 -20.09 -36.96
N GLY A 21 -14.74 -20.41 -36.98
CA GLY A 21 -15.25 -21.60 -37.71
C GLY A 21 -14.80 -22.93 -37.08
N LEU A 22 -14.59 -22.95 -35.77
CA LEU A 22 -14.10 -24.10 -35.03
C LEU A 22 -15.20 -24.98 -34.43
N ASP A 23 -16.47 -24.72 -34.76
CA ASP A 23 -17.64 -25.42 -34.20
C ASP A 23 -17.54 -26.94 -34.26
N ARG A 24 -16.97 -27.45 -35.34
CA ARG A 24 -16.81 -28.92 -35.52
C ARG A 24 -15.78 -29.53 -34.57
N TYR A 25 -14.97 -28.72 -33.89
CA TYR A 25 -13.95 -29.22 -32.99
C TYR A 25 -14.31 -29.04 -31.52
N PHE A 26 -15.39 -28.33 -31.20
CA PHE A 26 -15.81 -28.05 -29.83
C PHE A 26 -17.31 -28.29 -29.62
N ILE A 27 -17.60 -28.86 -28.47
CA ILE A 27 -18.99 -29.04 -27.96
C ILE A 27 -19.16 -28.00 -26.86
N ILE A 28 -19.97 -26.98 -27.12
CA ILE A 28 -20.26 -25.91 -26.17
C ILE A 28 -21.47 -26.32 -25.33
N GLN A 29 -21.25 -26.51 -24.04
CA GLN A 29 -22.28 -26.84 -23.04
C GLN A 29 -22.53 -25.59 -22.16
N GLN A 30 -23.54 -25.65 -21.29
CA GLN A 30 -23.93 -24.52 -20.44
C GLN A 30 -22.82 -24.08 -19.45
N GLU A 31 -22.02 -25.02 -18.98
CA GLU A 31 -20.99 -24.78 -17.95
C GLU A 31 -19.57 -25.16 -18.37
N THR A 32 -19.40 -25.83 -19.48
CA THR A 32 -18.13 -26.36 -19.97
C THR A 32 -18.03 -26.25 -21.48
N ILE A 33 -16.82 -26.25 -22.01
CA ILE A 33 -16.53 -26.35 -23.44
C ILE A 33 -15.59 -27.55 -23.61
N ILE A 34 -15.95 -28.52 -24.41
CA ILE A 34 -15.19 -29.77 -24.59
C ILE A 34 -14.73 -29.87 -26.04
N SER A 35 -13.43 -30.11 -26.27
CA SER A 35 -12.93 -30.39 -27.61
C SER A 35 -13.15 -31.85 -28.02
N VAL A 36 -13.20 -32.12 -29.31
CA VAL A 36 -13.27 -33.48 -29.85
C VAL A 36 -12.04 -34.33 -29.50
N THR A 37 -10.96 -33.71 -29.07
CA THR A 37 -9.72 -34.39 -28.59
C THR A 37 -9.78 -34.70 -27.10
N GLY A 38 -10.83 -34.30 -26.37
CA GLY A 38 -11.03 -34.55 -24.94
C GLY A 38 -10.49 -33.44 -24.02
N SER A 39 -10.00 -32.32 -24.56
CA SER A 39 -9.66 -31.17 -23.71
C SER A 39 -10.94 -30.49 -23.23
N GLU A 40 -11.00 -30.14 -21.94
CA GLU A 40 -12.17 -29.55 -21.30
C GLU A 40 -11.80 -28.18 -20.70
N PHE A 41 -12.66 -27.17 -20.93
CA PHE A 41 -12.60 -25.87 -20.25
C PHE A 41 -13.66 -25.87 -19.16
N ILE A 42 -13.21 -25.62 -17.92
CA ILE A 42 -14.06 -25.49 -16.74
C ILE A 42 -13.94 -24.10 -16.17
N PHE A 43 -15.04 -23.54 -15.70
CA PHE A 43 -15.08 -22.15 -15.20
C PHE A 43 -15.40 -22.15 -13.70
N LYS A 44 -14.52 -21.60 -12.87
CA LYS A 44 -14.64 -21.58 -11.41
C LYS A 44 -14.40 -20.18 -10.84
N GLY A 45 -15.12 -19.85 -9.76
CA GLY A 45 -14.90 -18.62 -9.02
C GLY A 45 -13.96 -18.82 -7.84
N LEU A 46 -12.98 -17.92 -7.64
CA LEU A 46 -11.98 -18.01 -6.57
C LEU A 46 -12.39 -17.37 -5.24
N GLN A 47 -13.44 -16.52 -5.22
CA GLN A 47 -13.76 -15.73 -4.03
C GLN A 47 -14.62 -16.46 -2.99
N LYS A 48 -15.64 -17.22 -3.41
CA LYS A 48 -16.59 -17.85 -2.49
C LYS A 48 -16.40 -19.35 -2.32
N ASN A 49 -15.88 -20.03 -3.34
CA ASN A 49 -15.85 -21.48 -3.40
C ASN A 49 -14.45 -22.06 -3.57
N ILE A 50 -13.46 -21.47 -2.92
CA ILE A 50 -12.08 -21.96 -3.03
C ILE A 50 -11.93 -23.45 -2.65
N ASN A 51 -12.80 -23.98 -1.79
CA ASN A 51 -12.78 -25.39 -1.43
C ASN A 51 -13.22 -26.33 -2.58
N GLU A 52 -14.01 -25.85 -3.54
CA GLU A 52 -14.37 -26.62 -4.74
C GLU A 52 -13.17 -26.81 -5.67
N ILE A 53 -12.18 -25.92 -5.59
CA ILE A 53 -10.96 -26.01 -6.38
C ILE A 53 -10.05 -27.11 -5.85
N LYS A 54 -10.00 -27.33 -4.53
CA LYS A 54 -9.24 -28.44 -3.92
C LYS A 54 -9.62 -29.81 -4.46
N SER A 55 -10.88 -30.00 -4.85
CA SER A 55 -11.37 -31.25 -5.40
C SER A 55 -11.21 -31.36 -6.92
N THR A 56 -10.69 -30.34 -7.59
CA THR A 56 -10.48 -30.35 -9.04
C THR A 56 -9.08 -30.88 -9.34
N GLU A 57 -9.01 -32.13 -9.80
CA GLU A 57 -7.75 -32.79 -10.17
C GLU A 57 -7.50 -32.72 -11.68
N GLY A 58 -6.23 -32.85 -12.07
CA GLY A 58 -5.85 -33.03 -13.46
C GLY A 58 -5.85 -31.78 -14.32
N ILE A 59 -5.75 -30.61 -13.71
CA ILE A 59 -5.67 -29.33 -14.43
C ILE A 59 -4.29 -29.18 -15.09
N ASP A 60 -4.27 -28.96 -16.40
CA ASP A 60 -3.07 -28.70 -17.17
C ASP A 60 -2.71 -27.23 -17.20
N ILE A 61 -3.69 -26.34 -17.41
CA ILE A 61 -3.52 -24.91 -17.49
C ILE A 61 -4.62 -24.27 -16.64
N CYS A 62 -4.22 -23.36 -15.76
CA CYS A 62 -5.13 -22.55 -14.96
C CYS A 62 -4.94 -21.08 -15.31
N TRP A 63 -5.95 -20.44 -15.89
CA TRP A 63 -5.94 -19.00 -16.12
C TRP A 63 -6.76 -18.29 -15.05
N VAL A 64 -6.10 -17.41 -14.31
CA VAL A 64 -6.71 -16.55 -13.29
C VAL A 64 -6.83 -15.14 -13.84
N GLU A 65 -8.02 -14.76 -14.24
CA GLU A 65 -8.34 -13.44 -14.75
C GLU A 65 -8.78 -12.52 -13.60
N GLU A 66 -8.55 -11.22 -13.74
CA GLU A 66 -8.85 -10.20 -12.71
C GLU A 66 -8.24 -10.54 -11.34
N ALA A 67 -7.02 -11.08 -11.36
CA ALA A 67 -6.36 -11.65 -10.20
C ALA A 67 -6.02 -10.63 -9.09
N GLY A 68 -6.08 -9.33 -9.35
CA GLY A 68 -5.82 -8.28 -8.36
C GLY A 68 -6.69 -8.38 -7.11
N LYS A 69 -7.89 -8.95 -7.23
CA LYS A 69 -8.85 -9.11 -6.12
C LYS A 69 -8.83 -10.48 -5.45
N VAL A 70 -7.94 -11.38 -5.88
CA VAL A 70 -7.82 -12.73 -5.32
C VAL A 70 -7.11 -12.65 -3.96
N SER A 71 -7.71 -13.24 -2.93
CA SER A 71 -7.15 -13.22 -1.57
C SER A 71 -5.90 -14.09 -1.45
N GLU A 72 -5.03 -13.77 -0.49
CA GLU A 72 -3.85 -14.59 -0.17
C GLU A 72 -4.23 -16.05 0.13
N ASN A 73 -5.30 -16.25 0.90
CA ASN A 73 -5.81 -17.59 1.20
C ASN A 73 -6.21 -18.37 -0.07
N SER A 74 -6.74 -17.68 -1.08
CA SER A 74 -7.09 -18.32 -2.36
C SER A 74 -5.84 -18.78 -3.11
N TRP A 75 -4.76 -17.98 -3.09
CA TRP A 75 -3.48 -18.35 -3.69
C TRP A 75 -2.84 -19.55 -3.00
N VAL A 76 -2.85 -19.56 -1.66
CA VAL A 76 -2.31 -20.67 -0.85
C VAL A 76 -3.03 -22.00 -1.16
N VAL A 77 -4.31 -21.95 -1.54
CA VAL A 77 -5.07 -23.15 -1.93
C VAL A 77 -4.89 -23.50 -3.40
N LEU A 78 -4.96 -22.52 -4.30
CA LEU A 78 -4.92 -22.74 -5.74
C LEU A 78 -3.58 -23.31 -6.22
N ILE A 79 -2.48 -22.68 -5.82
CA ILE A 79 -1.15 -23.03 -6.35
C ILE A 79 -0.78 -24.51 -6.10
N PRO A 80 -0.92 -25.06 -4.87
CA PRO A 80 -0.65 -26.48 -4.65
C PRO A 80 -1.65 -27.43 -5.32
N THR A 81 -2.83 -26.93 -5.74
CA THR A 81 -3.83 -27.75 -6.43
C THR A 81 -3.47 -27.96 -7.90
N ILE A 82 -2.80 -26.98 -8.53
CA ILE A 82 -2.32 -27.06 -9.91
C ILE A 82 -0.95 -27.75 -9.92
N ARG A 83 -0.94 -29.09 -10.02
CA ARG A 83 0.26 -29.93 -9.83
C ARG A 83 0.38 -31.09 -10.79
N LYS A 84 -0.35 -31.06 -11.90
CA LYS A 84 -0.31 -32.13 -12.89
C LYS A 84 0.97 -32.04 -13.72
N GLU A 85 1.60 -33.19 -13.95
CA GLU A 85 2.68 -33.33 -14.90
C GLU A 85 2.26 -34.24 -16.05
N ARG A 86 2.57 -33.85 -17.27
CA ARG A 86 2.38 -34.68 -18.47
C ARG A 86 3.75 -35.07 -18.99
N ILE A 87 3.87 -36.32 -19.37
CA ILE A 87 5.08 -36.82 -20.04
C ILE A 87 4.71 -37.12 -21.50
N ILE A 88 5.29 -36.36 -22.42
CA ILE A 88 5.09 -36.52 -23.85
C ILE A 88 6.46 -36.79 -24.48
N GLN A 89 6.64 -37.95 -25.10
CA GLN A 89 7.89 -38.36 -25.72
C GLN A 89 9.12 -38.26 -24.78
N GLY A 90 8.92 -38.51 -23.48
CA GLY A 90 9.99 -38.42 -22.47
C GLY A 90 10.27 -37.01 -21.94
N ILE A 91 9.57 -36.01 -22.39
CA ILE A 91 9.66 -34.63 -21.90
C ILE A 91 8.55 -34.39 -20.89
N VAL A 92 8.92 -33.85 -19.71
CA VAL A 92 7.94 -33.47 -18.66
C VAL A 92 7.42 -32.08 -18.97
N TYR A 93 6.08 -31.97 -19.01
CA TYR A 93 5.34 -30.72 -19.13
C TYR A 93 4.57 -30.50 -17.83
N PRO A 94 5.04 -29.60 -16.94
CA PRO A 94 4.32 -29.26 -15.72
C PRO A 94 3.03 -28.49 -16.08
N SER A 95 2.09 -28.48 -15.15
CA SER A 95 0.93 -27.60 -15.25
C SER A 95 1.36 -26.13 -15.07
N GLU A 96 0.60 -25.24 -15.72
CA GLU A 96 0.92 -23.80 -15.77
C GLU A 96 -0.21 -22.99 -15.15
N ILE A 97 0.15 -21.88 -14.49
CA ILE A 97 -0.81 -20.88 -14.00
C ILE A 97 -0.53 -19.57 -14.74
N ILE A 98 -1.51 -19.10 -15.51
CA ILE A 98 -1.49 -17.81 -16.19
C ILE A 98 -2.27 -16.82 -15.32
N VAL A 99 -1.65 -15.70 -14.96
CA VAL A 99 -2.25 -14.70 -14.07
C VAL A 99 -2.32 -13.37 -14.81
N THR A 100 -3.52 -12.82 -14.95
CA THR A 100 -3.74 -11.52 -15.58
C THR A 100 -4.45 -10.57 -14.61
N PHE A 101 -3.91 -9.37 -14.42
CA PHE A 101 -4.52 -8.36 -13.58
C PHE A 101 -4.01 -6.95 -13.87
N ASN A 102 -4.84 -5.98 -13.57
CA ASN A 102 -4.43 -4.60 -13.45
C ASN A 102 -4.03 -4.34 -11.99
N PRO A 103 -2.79 -3.92 -11.71
CA PRO A 103 -2.36 -3.68 -10.34
C PRO A 103 -3.09 -2.45 -9.78
N GLU A 104 -3.80 -2.62 -8.66
CA GLU A 104 -4.41 -1.49 -7.94
C GLU A 104 -3.48 -1.00 -6.83
N LEU A 105 -3.08 -1.89 -5.95
CA LEU A 105 -2.32 -1.60 -4.74
C LEU A 105 -1.02 -2.40 -4.69
N GLU A 106 0.03 -1.77 -4.19
CA GLU A 106 1.26 -2.49 -3.85
C GLU A 106 0.99 -3.62 -2.83
N THR A 107 0.00 -3.44 -1.96
CA THR A 107 -0.39 -4.42 -0.92
C THR A 107 -1.31 -5.53 -1.43
N ASP A 108 -1.72 -5.51 -2.69
CA ASP A 108 -2.57 -6.56 -3.24
C ASP A 108 -1.81 -7.89 -3.29
N PRO A 109 -2.43 -9.02 -2.85
CA PRO A 109 -1.74 -10.30 -2.76
C PRO A 109 -1.11 -10.77 -4.08
N ALA A 110 -1.78 -10.53 -5.22
CA ALA A 110 -1.24 -10.85 -6.53
C ALA A 110 0.00 -10.01 -6.86
N TYR A 111 -0.02 -8.71 -6.55
CA TYR A 111 1.12 -7.82 -6.78
C TYR A 111 2.30 -8.18 -5.87
N GLN A 112 2.03 -8.38 -4.57
CA GLN A 112 3.05 -8.82 -3.60
C GLN A 112 3.72 -10.11 -4.06
N ARG A 113 2.94 -11.11 -4.44
CA ARG A 113 3.44 -12.44 -4.75
C ARG A 113 4.17 -12.54 -6.09
N PHE A 114 3.61 -11.94 -7.14
CA PHE A 114 4.10 -12.15 -8.50
C PHE A 114 4.98 -11.03 -9.01
N VAL A 115 4.87 -9.81 -8.47
CA VAL A 115 5.66 -8.66 -8.91
C VAL A 115 6.78 -8.32 -7.93
N LEU A 116 6.50 -8.17 -6.64
CA LEU A 116 7.52 -7.80 -5.65
C LEU A 116 8.36 -8.99 -5.17
N HIS A 117 7.74 -10.15 -5.01
CA HIS A 117 8.40 -11.39 -4.54
C HIS A 117 8.24 -12.49 -5.58
N THR A 118 8.64 -12.19 -6.81
CA THR A 118 8.47 -13.07 -7.96
C THR A 118 9.08 -14.46 -7.71
N PRO A 119 8.28 -15.54 -7.82
CA PRO A 119 8.82 -16.90 -7.75
C PRO A 119 9.87 -17.16 -8.85
N PRO A 120 10.86 -18.04 -8.61
CA PRO A 120 11.95 -18.27 -9.56
C PRO A 120 11.48 -18.82 -10.92
N ASP A 121 10.36 -19.54 -10.95
CA ASP A 121 9.77 -20.14 -12.16
C ASP A 121 8.65 -19.28 -12.76
N CYS A 122 8.62 -17.98 -12.49
CA CYS A 122 7.60 -17.06 -12.96
C CYS A 122 8.19 -16.12 -14.01
N ALA A 123 7.53 -16.02 -15.17
CA ALA A 123 7.77 -14.98 -16.16
C ALA A 123 6.75 -13.83 -15.98
N ILE A 124 7.22 -12.60 -16.00
CA ILE A 124 6.38 -11.40 -15.88
C ILE A 124 6.49 -10.59 -17.16
N GLU A 125 5.34 -10.16 -17.67
CA GLU A 125 5.24 -9.25 -18.80
C GLU A 125 4.31 -8.09 -18.42
N GLU A 126 4.78 -6.85 -18.58
CA GLU A 126 3.97 -5.65 -18.39
C GLU A 126 3.45 -5.19 -19.75
N ILE A 127 2.13 -5.30 -19.97
CA ILE A 127 1.46 -4.99 -21.22
C ILE A 127 0.63 -3.73 -21.06
N THR A 128 0.72 -2.83 -22.03
CA THR A 128 -0.03 -1.56 -22.07
C THR A 128 -0.89 -1.48 -23.34
N TYR A 129 -1.68 -0.43 -23.47
CA TYR A 129 -2.43 -0.18 -24.72
C TYR A 129 -1.52 -0.04 -25.95
N ALA A 130 -0.25 0.36 -25.76
CA ALA A 130 0.70 0.55 -26.86
C ALA A 130 1.14 -0.80 -27.50
N ASP A 131 1.05 -1.87 -26.73
CA ASP A 131 1.40 -3.23 -27.16
C ASP A 131 0.23 -3.90 -27.93
N ASN A 132 -0.97 -3.27 -27.89
CA ASN A 132 -2.14 -3.78 -28.59
C ASN A 132 -2.25 -3.21 -30.01
N ALA A 133 -1.84 -3.99 -31.01
CA ALA A 133 -1.93 -3.61 -32.42
C ALA A 133 -3.38 -3.32 -32.92
N TYR A 134 -4.39 -3.82 -32.20
CA TYR A 134 -5.81 -3.65 -32.51
C TYR A 134 -6.52 -2.69 -31.56
N PHE A 135 -5.76 -1.78 -30.91
CA PHE A 135 -6.33 -0.83 -29.96
C PHE A 135 -7.38 0.07 -30.62
N PRO A 136 -8.66 0.03 -30.20
CA PRO A 136 -9.75 0.73 -30.86
C PRO A 136 -9.61 2.25 -30.84
N GLU A 137 -9.95 2.92 -31.94
CA GLU A 137 -9.87 4.38 -32.04
C GLU A 137 -10.75 5.12 -31.01
N VAL A 138 -11.90 4.53 -30.66
CA VAL A 138 -12.77 5.09 -29.60
C VAL A 138 -12.05 5.12 -28.26
N LEU A 139 -11.33 4.05 -27.91
CA LEU A 139 -10.54 3.99 -26.68
C LEU A 139 -9.30 4.90 -26.74
N ARG A 140 -8.72 5.11 -27.93
CA ARG A 140 -7.62 6.05 -28.11
C ARG A 140 -8.02 7.48 -27.77
N LYS A 141 -9.19 7.91 -28.22
CA LYS A 141 -9.72 9.25 -27.88
C LYS A 141 -9.96 9.41 -26.39
N GLU A 142 -10.53 8.40 -25.74
CA GLU A 142 -10.77 8.41 -24.30
C GLU A 142 -9.45 8.42 -23.51
N MET A 143 -8.46 7.63 -23.94
CA MET A 143 -7.12 7.60 -23.36
C MET A 143 -6.44 8.98 -23.45
N GLU A 144 -6.49 9.62 -24.61
CA GLU A 144 -5.91 10.96 -24.81
C GLU A 144 -6.63 12.02 -23.97
N TYR A 145 -7.95 11.94 -23.86
CA TYR A 145 -8.72 12.77 -22.95
C TYR A 145 -8.30 12.58 -21.50
N CYS A 146 -8.25 11.33 -21.02
CA CYS A 146 -7.81 10.97 -19.68
C CYS A 146 -6.38 11.50 -19.41
N LYS A 147 -5.45 11.31 -20.34
CA LYS A 147 -4.07 11.81 -20.23
C LYS A 147 -3.98 13.32 -20.01
N ARG A 148 -4.87 14.08 -20.65
CA ARG A 148 -4.89 15.54 -20.56
C ARG A 148 -5.54 16.04 -19.27
N VAL A 149 -6.58 15.34 -18.78
CA VAL A 149 -7.42 15.79 -17.65
C VAL A 149 -6.94 15.22 -16.32
N ASP A 150 -6.51 13.95 -16.31
CA ASP A 150 -6.07 13.25 -15.10
C ASP A 150 -4.90 12.32 -15.42
N LEU A 151 -3.69 12.84 -15.27
CA LEU A 151 -2.46 12.10 -15.56
C LEU A 151 -2.29 10.86 -14.67
N GLU A 152 -2.76 10.90 -13.42
CA GLU A 152 -2.64 9.75 -12.50
C GLU A 152 -3.63 8.65 -12.89
N ALA A 153 -4.87 9.00 -13.23
CA ALA A 153 -5.82 8.05 -13.80
C ALA A 153 -5.30 7.44 -15.11
N TYR A 154 -4.68 8.27 -15.99
CA TYR A 154 -4.06 7.79 -17.21
C TYR A 154 -2.95 6.76 -16.94
N LYS A 155 -2.05 7.04 -16.00
CA LYS A 155 -0.98 6.10 -15.63
C LYS A 155 -1.54 4.78 -15.12
N HIS A 156 -2.58 4.84 -14.28
CA HIS A 156 -3.20 3.65 -13.71
C HIS A 156 -3.97 2.84 -14.77
N ILE A 157 -4.91 3.49 -15.45
CA ILE A 157 -5.86 2.81 -16.35
C ILE A 157 -5.18 2.33 -17.65
N TRP A 158 -4.30 3.17 -18.21
CA TRP A 158 -3.76 2.96 -19.56
C TRP A 158 -2.33 2.47 -19.60
N LEU A 159 -1.54 2.71 -18.54
CA LEU A 159 -0.15 2.25 -18.45
C LEU A 159 0.04 1.14 -17.40
N GLY A 160 -1.03 0.61 -16.79
CA GLY A 160 -0.96 -0.47 -15.80
C GLY A 160 -0.16 -0.13 -14.53
N LYS A 161 0.05 1.16 -14.23
CA LYS A 161 0.76 1.56 -13.02
C LYS A 161 -0.17 1.42 -11.80
N LEU A 162 0.43 1.17 -10.64
CA LEU A 162 -0.31 1.15 -9.38
C LEU A 162 -1.19 2.38 -9.29
N LYS A 163 -2.41 2.20 -8.80
CA LYS A 163 -3.30 3.30 -8.53
C LYS A 163 -2.63 4.19 -7.49
N GLY A 164 -2.20 5.35 -7.93
CA GLY A 164 -1.66 6.33 -7.01
C GLY A 164 -2.75 6.69 -6.01
N TYR A 165 -2.57 6.32 -4.73
CA TYR A 165 -3.41 6.80 -3.63
C TYR A 165 -3.22 8.30 -3.38
N SER A 166 -2.77 9.02 -4.41
CA SER A 166 -2.33 10.39 -4.28
C SER A 166 -3.38 11.30 -3.67
N ASN A 167 -4.66 11.04 -3.95
CA ASN A 167 -5.75 11.86 -3.40
C ASN A 167 -6.10 11.52 -1.94
N ALA A 168 -5.86 10.27 -1.52
CA ALA A 168 -6.04 9.87 -0.12
C ALA A 168 -4.82 10.16 0.75
N LEU A 169 -3.65 10.46 0.17
CA LEU A 169 -2.45 10.80 0.93
C LEU A 169 -2.64 12.12 1.69
N ILE A 170 -2.39 12.08 2.99
CA ILE A 170 -2.56 13.25 3.87
C ILE A 170 -1.55 14.34 3.52
N PHE A 171 -0.31 13.95 3.21
CA PHE A 171 0.81 14.87 2.93
C PHE A 171 1.22 14.90 1.46
N LYS A 172 0.28 14.64 0.54
CA LYS A 172 0.54 14.73 -0.90
C LYS A 172 1.24 16.05 -1.24
N ASP A 173 2.28 15.98 -2.07
CA ASP A 173 3.05 17.12 -2.57
C ASP A 173 3.77 17.97 -1.49
N LYS A 174 3.82 17.48 -0.24
CA LYS A 174 4.47 18.16 0.88
C LYS A 174 5.81 17.56 1.26
N ILE A 175 6.10 16.32 0.84
CA ILE A 175 7.25 15.54 1.31
C ILE A 175 8.42 15.69 0.35
N PHE A 176 9.57 16.06 0.90
CA PHE A 176 10.82 16.20 0.19
C PHE A 176 11.90 15.41 0.92
N ILE A 177 12.58 14.52 0.21
CA ILE A 177 13.66 13.71 0.76
C ILE A 177 14.96 14.25 0.20
N GLU A 178 15.69 14.99 1.01
CA GLU A 178 16.93 15.66 0.59
C GLU A 178 17.94 15.78 1.75
N GLU A 179 19.20 15.82 1.43
CA GLU A 179 20.25 16.15 2.41
C GLU A 179 20.23 17.66 2.68
N PHE A 180 20.46 18.02 3.94
CA PHE A 180 20.53 19.41 4.35
C PHE A 180 21.44 19.57 5.56
N ASP A 181 22.06 20.74 5.65
CA ASP A 181 22.81 21.15 6.82
C ASP A 181 21.88 21.72 7.89
N ILE A 182 22.20 21.42 9.14
CA ILE A 182 21.48 21.96 10.29
C ILE A 182 22.06 23.34 10.62
N PRO A 183 21.30 24.44 10.46
CA PRO A 183 21.79 25.76 10.77
C PRO A 183 22.09 25.91 12.27
N GLU A 184 23.09 26.74 12.60
CA GLU A 184 23.39 27.08 13.99
C GLU A 184 22.20 27.81 14.65
N GLY A 185 22.00 27.58 15.95
CA GLY A 185 21.01 28.27 16.77
C GLY A 185 19.58 27.89 16.52
N VAL A 186 19.27 26.88 15.69
CA VAL A 186 17.89 26.41 15.50
C VAL A 186 17.33 25.75 16.76
N ARG A 187 16.06 26.02 17.04
CA ARG A 187 15.33 25.35 18.12
C ARG A 187 14.85 23.99 17.67
N PHE A 188 15.24 22.94 18.39
CA PHE A 188 14.76 21.60 18.18
C PHE A 188 13.52 21.28 19.02
N TYR A 189 12.66 20.48 18.45
CA TYR A 189 11.51 19.82 19.09
C TYR A 189 11.73 18.32 19.03
N TYR A 190 11.35 17.61 20.09
CA TYR A 190 11.55 16.15 20.22
C TYR A 190 10.21 15.49 20.47
N GLY A 191 9.92 14.46 19.70
CA GLY A 191 8.68 13.71 19.82
C GLY A 191 8.88 12.22 19.71
N ALA A 192 7.99 11.47 20.33
CA ALA A 192 7.99 10.01 20.26
C ALA A 192 6.58 9.47 20.20
N ASP A 193 6.42 8.42 19.41
CA ASP A 193 5.22 7.58 19.38
C ASP A 193 5.62 6.15 19.71
N PHE A 194 4.94 5.57 20.73
CA PHE A 194 5.29 4.25 21.24
C PHE A 194 4.50 3.17 20.50
N GLY A 195 5.18 2.40 19.67
CA GLY A 195 4.66 1.13 19.17
C GLY A 195 4.74 0.01 20.22
N PHE A 196 4.01 -1.07 19.99
CA PHE A 196 4.04 -2.25 20.83
C PHE A 196 3.98 -3.53 20.00
N SER A 197 4.85 -4.51 20.32
CA SER A 197 4.91 -5.82 19.68
C SER A 197 5.15 -5.73 18.17
N VAL A 198 4.10 -5.77 17.34
CA VAL A 198 4.16 -5.70 15.87
C VAL A 198 4.08 -4.27 15.33
N ASP A 199 3.84 -3.31 16.21
CA ASP A 199 3.70 -1.91 15.88
C ASP A 199 5.04 -1.17 16.09
N ALA A 200 5.35 -0.25 15.19
CA ALA A 200 6.67 0.41 15.21
C ALA A 200 6.73 1.53 16.25
N MET A 201 7.86 1.64 16.95
CA MET A 201 8.20 2.83 17.72
C MET A 201 8.90 3.85 16.83
N TRP A 202 8.52 5.11 16.96
CA TRP A 202 9.21 6.24 16.35
C TRP A 202 9.62 7.26 17.41
N MET A 203 10.84 7.75 17.35
CA MET A 203 11.31 8.91 18.10
C MET A 203 12.22 9.73 17.21
N GLY A 204 12.04 11.04 17.18
CA GLY A 204 12.86 11.90 16.36
C GLY A 204 12.95 13.34 16.90
N ARG A 205 13.88 14.10 16.31
CA ARG A 205 13.95 15.54 16.49
C ARG A 205 13.66 16.27 15.19
N MET A 206 13.14 17.47 15.32
CA MET A 206 12.78 18.32 14.19
C MET A 206 13.00 19.79 14.51
N PHE A 207 13.11 20.61 13.48
CA PHE A 207 13.13 22.06 13.60
C PHE A 207 12.29 22.72 12.51
N ILE A 208 11.90 23.98 12.73
CA ILE A 208 11.10 24.75 11.79
C ILE A 208 11.94 25.92 11.28
N ARG A 209 12.01 26.10 9.96
CA ARG A 209 12.66 27.22 9.30
C ARG A 209 11.91 27.60 8.03
N ASN A 210 11.67 28.89 7.81
CA ASN A 210 11.03 29.42 6.61
C ASN A 210 9.71 28.70 6.27
N ASN A 211 8.84 28.48 7.25
CA ASN A 211 7.59 27.74 7.14
C ASN A 211 7.73 26.29 6.61
N CYS A 212 8.93 25.70 6.71
CA CYS A 212 9.21 24.30 6.41
C CYS A 212 9.55 23.54 7.70
N LEU A 213 9.09 22.28 7.77
CA LEU A 213 9.44 21.33 8.84
C LEU A 213 10.62 20.47 8.39
N TYR A 214 11.67 20.40 9.17
CA TYR A 214 12.85 19.58 8.89
C TYR A 214 12.99 18.46 9.91
N ILE A 215 13.18 17.23 9.45
CA ILE A 215 13.38 16.03 10.28
C ILE A 215 14.78 15.47 9.98
N PRO A 216 15.80 15.88 10.75
CA PRO A 216 17.18 15.44 10.52
C PRO A 216 17.51 14.07 11.10
N ASP A 217 16.91 13.67 12.21
CA ASP A 217 17.27 12.44 12.92
C ASP A 217 16.04 11.73 13.48
N GLU A 218 16.09 10.39 13.39
CA GLU A 218 15.09 9.53 13.97
C GLU A 218 15.69 8.23 14.52
N VAL A 219 14.91 7.60 15.39
CA VAL A 219 14.98 6.18 15.69
C VAL A 219 13.63 5.57 15.34
N TYR A 220 13.66 4.50 14.56
CA TYR A 220 12.48 3.79 14.11
C TYR A 220 12.72 2.29 14.17
N GLY A 221 11.76 1.52 14.66
CA GLY A 221 11.87 0.07 14.68
C GLY A 221 10.64 -0.62 15.25
N VAL A 222 10.46 -1.87 14.85
CA VAL A 222 9.44 -2.80 15.38
C VAL A 222 10.09 -3.72 16.40
N GLY A 223 9.36 -4.09 17.46
CA GLY A 223 9.84 -5.03 18.47
C GLY A 223 10.98 -4.49 19.35
N ILE A 224 11.06 -3.17 19.52
CA ILE A 224 12.03 -2.57 20.47
C ILE A 224 11.47 -2.71 21.86
N GLU A 225 12.17 -3.47 22.71
CA GLU A 225 11.80 -3.66 24.09
C GLU A 225 11.99 -2.38 24.90
N ILE A 226 11.17 -2.20 25.98
CA ILE A 226 11.19 -0.99 26.79
C ILE A 226 12.58 -0.76 27.39
N ASP A 227 13.27 -1.81 27.79
CA ASP A 227 14.60 -1.74 28.41
C ASP A 227 15.68 -1.28 27.43
N ASP A 228 15.47 -1.44 26.13
CA ASP A 228 16.38 -1.00 25.08
C ASP A 228 16.13 0.46 24.63
N LEU A 229 14.96 1.03 24.94
CA LEU A 229 14.61 2.39 24.51
C LEU A 229 15.67 3.44 24.85
N PRO A 230 16.29 3.45 26.06
CA PRO A 230 17.33 4.42 26.39
C PRO A 230 18.50 4.39 25.42
N LYS A 231 18.96 3.20 25.06
CA LYS A 231 20.08 2.99 24.12
C LYS A 231 19.75 3.50 22.70
N TYR A 232 18.51 3.33 22.27
CA TYR A 232 18.04 3.83 20.98
C TYR A 232 17.88 5.35 21.01
N TRP A 233 17.28 5.91 22.05
CA TRP A 233 17.05 7.36 22.18
C TRP A 233 18.34 8.15 22.33
N ASP A 234 19.39 7.56 22.90
CA ASP A 234 20.72 8.17 23.02
C ASP A 234 21.37 8.42 21.65
N LYS A 235 20.90 7.75 20.59
CA LYS A 235 21.38 8.01 19.22
C LYS A 235 20.89 9.37 18.67
N ILE A 236 19.84 9.94 19.26
CA ILE A 236 19.30 11.24 18.84
C ILE A 236 20.02 12.35 19.58
N PRO A 237 20.75 13.22 18.88
CA PRO A 237 21.50 14.30 19.51
C PRO A 237 20.60 15.21 20.35
N GLY A 238 20.97 15.42 21.60
CA GLY A 238 20.25 16.29 22.55
C GLY A 238 19.04 15.65 23.24
N SER A 239 18.75 14.37 23.01
CA SER A 239 17.59 13.66 23.60
C SER A 239 17.56 13.70 25.13
N ARG A 240 18.71 13.74 25.80
CA ARG A 240 18.79 13.83 27.28
C ARG A 240 18.68 15.27 27.82
N HIS A 241 18.87 16.27 26.97
CA HIS A 241 18.91 17.68 27.40
C HIS A 241 17.57 18.39 27.18
N TRP A 242 16.76 17.89 26.27
CA TRP A 242 15.52 18.56 25.87
C TRP A 242 14.29 17.73 26.20
N THR A 243 13.17 18.43 26.41
CA THR A 243 11.90 17.76 26.67
C THR A 243 11.42 17.01 25.44
N ILE A 244 11.18 15.71 25.60
CA ILE A 244 10.59 14.82 24.61
C ILE A 244 9.09 14.71 24.90
N ARG A 245 8.25 15.02 23.93
CA ARG A 245 6.81 14.80 24.05
C ARG A 245 6.43 13.48 23.42
N ALA A 246 5.81 12.62 24.21
CA ALA A 246 5.50 11.27 23.79
C ALA A 246 4.00 10.96 23.92
N ASP A 247 3.56 9.91 23.25
CA ASP A 247 2.19 9.41 23.43
C ASP A 247 1.88 9.19 24.92
N SER A 248 0.81 9.84 25.40
CA SER A 248 0.36 9.73 26.81
C SER A 248 -0.37 8.42 27.13
N ALA A 249 -0.67 7.56 26.15
CA ALA A 249 -1.32 6.28 26.37
C ALA A 249 -0.42 5.24 27.10
N ARG A 250 0.91 5.53 27.19
CA ARG A 250 1.90 4.64 27.83
C ARG A 250 2.60 5.33 29.03
N PRO A 251 1.89 5.60 30.11
CA PRO A 251 2.44 6.29 31.29
C PRO A 251 3.53 5.50 31.99
N ASP A 252 3.49 4.18 31.93
CA ASP A 252 4.50 3.24 32.40
C ASP A 252 5.85 3.44 31.67
N THR A 253 5.83 3.49 30.35
CA THR A 253 7.01 3.73 29.52
C THR A 253 7.58 5.13 29.76
N ILE A 254 6.72 6.15 29.87
CA ILE A 254 7.13 7.52 30.22
C ILE A 254 7.81 7.54 31.59
N SER A 255 7.25 6.86 32.60
CA SER A 255 7.82 6.79 33.93
C SER A 255 9.18 6.08 33.93
N TYR A 256 9.31 5.00 33.20
CA TYR A 256 10.57 4.28 33.03
C TYR A 256 11.64 5.18 32.41
N LEU A 257 11.37 5.84 31.29
CA LEU A 257 12.32 6.72 30.62
C LEU A 257 12.75 7.92 31.47
N LYS A 258 11.85 8.47 32.30
CA LYS A 258 12.21 9.49 33.29
C LYS A 258 13.24 8.96 34.29
N LYS A 259 13.07 7.73 34.78
CA LYS A 259 14.04 7.08 35.69
C LYS A 259 15.38 6.84 35.00
N GLN A 260 15.39 6.67 33.68
CA GLN A 260 16.60 6.53 32.87
C GLN A 260 17.26 7.89 32.52
N GLY A 261 16.75 9.00 33.05
CA GLY A 261 17.36 10.32 32.89
C GLY A 261 16.91 11.11 31.67
N PHE A 262 15.82 10.73 31.01
CA PHE A 262 15.19 11.53 29.96
C PHE A 262 14.12 12.46 30.54
N THR A 263 13.98 13.64 29.97
CA THR A 263 12.86 14.54 30.29
C THR A 263 11.70 14.26 29.34
N VAL A 264 10.80 13.36 29.75
CA VAL A 264 9.65 12.94 28.91
C VAL A 264 8.36 13.48 29.48
N VAL A 265 7.50 14.03 28.62
CA VAL A 265 6.17 14.54 28.98
C VAL A 265 5.14 13.91 28.04
N GLY A 266 4.03 13.42 28.60
CA GLY A 266 2.91 12.93 27.78
C GLY A 266 2.26 14.07 27.00
N ALA A 267 1.95 13.82 25.75
CA ALA A 267 1.19 14.77 24.91
C ALA A 267 -0.27 14.86 25.42
N GLU A 268 -0.84 16.04 25.32
CA GLU A 268 -2.23 16.26 25.69
C GLU A 268 -3.15 15.75 24.55
N LYS A 269 -4.02 14.80 24.88
CA LYS A 269 -5.00 14.24 23.97
C LYS A 269 -6.38 14.86 24.26
N GLY A 270 -6.88 15.64 23.33
CA GLY A 270 -8.24 16.22 23.37
C GLY A 270 -9.07 15.78 22.16
N LYS A 271 -10.37 16.00 22.21
CA LYS A 271 -11.26 15.76 21.07
C LYS A 271 -10.79 16.64 19.88
N GLY A 272 -10.58 16.04 18.71
CA GLY A 272 -10.10 16.74 17.51
C GLY A 272 -8.58 16.99 17.47
N SER A 273 -7.80 16.56 18.47
CA SER A 273 -6.35 16.82 18.51
C SER A 273 -5.57 16.16 17.37
N VAL A 274 -6.08 15.07 16.81
CA VAL A 274 -5.47 14.38 15.66
C VAL A 274 -5.66 15.20 14.41
N GLU A 275 -6.89 15.59 14.12
CA GLU A 275 -7.28 16.39 12.95
C GLU A 275 -6.61 17.76 12.96
N ASP A 276 -6.60 18.43 14.11
CA ASP A 276 -5.91 19.72 14.30
C ASP A 276 -4.39 19.59 14.07
N GLY A 277 -3.80 18.55 14.61
CA GLY A 277 -2.37 18.29 14.45
C GLY A 277 -1.99 17.96 13.00
N ILE A 278 -2.80 17.16 12.32
CA ILE A 278 -2.62 16.87 10.89
C ILE A 278 -2.76 18.16 10.08
N SER A 279 -3.80 18.96 10.34
CA SER A 279 -4.02 20.23 9.67
C SER A 279 -2.83 21.18 9.85
N PHE A 280 -2.28 21.22 11.07
CA PHE A 280 -1.10 22.01 11.36
C PHE A 280 0.13 21.52 10.58
N LEU A 281 0.43 20.22 10.56
CA LEU A 281 1.54 19.66 9.78
C LEU A 281 1.37 19.94 8.28
N ARG A 282 0.15 19.88 7.76
CA ARG A 282 -0.17 20.22 6.37
C ARG A 282 -0.02 21.72 6.07
N SER A 283 -0.03 22.59 7.07
CA SER A 283 0.15 24.02 6.88
C SER A 283 1.59 24.42 6.54
N PHE A 284 2.57 23.55 6.76
CA PHE A 284 3.93 23.78 6.27
C PHE A 284 3.96 23.77 4.73
N GLU A 285 4.83 24.57 4.15
CA GLU A 285 5.07 24.55 2.71
C GLU A 285 5.69 23.22 2.30
N LYS A 286 6.69 22.78 3.07
CA LYS A 286 7.42 21.52 2.86
C LYS A 286 7.67 20.82 4.19
N ILE A 287 7.67 19.48 4.14
CA ILE A 287 8.21 18.61 5.18
C ILE A 287 9.44 17.94 4.58
N ILE A 288 10.60 18.36 5.05
CA ILE A 288 11.89 17.95 4.50
C ILE A 288 12.49 16.91 5.44
N ILE A 289 12.65 15.71 4.93
CA ILE A 289 13.10 14.54 5.67
C ILE A 289 14.49 14.17 5.17
N HIS A 290 15.44 14.08 6.08
CA HIS A 290 16.79 13.65 5.72
C HIS A 290 16.76 12.17 5.25
N PRO A 291 17.52 11.77 4.19
CA PRO A 291 17.49 10.39 3.64
C PRO A 291 17.76 9.29 4.67
N ARG A 292 18.51 9.58 5.75
CA ARG A 292 18.74 8.63 6.86
C ARG A 292 17.50 8.34 7.71
N CYS A 293 16.43 9.14 7.61
CA CYS A 293 15.18 8.98 8.34
C CYS A 293 14.18 8.14 7.51
N ALA A 294 14.49 6.86 7.31
CA ALA A 294 13.71 5.95 6.47
C ALA A 294 12.32 5.66 7.02
N GLY A 295 12.14 5.64 8.35
CA GLY A 295 10.87 5.45 9.02
C GLY A 295 9.94 6.64 8.80
N ALA A 296 10.42 7.87 9.01
CA ALA A 296 9.66 9.08 8.74
C ALA A 296 9.29 9.17 7.26
N LYS A 297 10.25 8.92 6.35
CA LYS A 297 9.97 8.85 4.92
C LYS A 297 8.81 7.91 4.64
N SER A 298 8.90 6.65 5.05
CA SER A 298 7.87 5.63 4.81
C SER A 298 6.51 6.04 5.39
N ASN A 299 6.49 6.58 6.62
CA ASN A 299 5.26 6.98 7.27
C ASN A 299 4.58 8.15 6.53
N TYR A 300 5.32 9.22 6.25
CA TYR A 300 4.77 10.41 5.59
C TYR A 300 4.33 10.16 4.15
N GLU A 301 5.05 9.34 3.40
CA GLU A 301 4.70 8.96 2.02
C GLU A 301 3.46 8.06 1.95
N ASN A 302 3.11 7.34 3.04
CA ASN A 302 2.03 6.36 3.05
C ASN A 302 0.88 6.68 4.03
N TYR A 303 0.96 7.76 4.81
CA TYR A 303 -0.12 8.17 5.72
C TYR A 303 -1.29 8.74 4.94
N ARG A 304 -2.49 8.20 5.18
CA ARG A 304 -3.64 8.48 4.34
C ARG A 304 -4.95 8.60 5.10
N TRP A 305 -5.90 9.23 4.46
CA TRP A 305 -7.29 9.25 4.85
C TRP A 305 -7.95 7.89 4.58
N LYS A 306 -8.97 7.59 5.36
CA LYS A 306 -9.84 6.43 5.14
C LYS A 306 -10.55 6.56 3.81
N GLN A 307 -10.59 5.46 3.04
CA GLN A 307 -11.27 5.42 1.76
C GLN A 307 -12.24 4.25 1.72
N ASP A 308 -13.44 4.48 1.20
CA ASP A 308 -14.40 3.42 0.96
C ASP A 308 -13.87 2.48 -0.15
N LYS A 309 -13.96 1.18 0.09
CA LYS A 309 -13.41 0.19 -0.86
C LYS A 309 -14.22 0.07 -2.14
N ILE A 310 -15.50 0.45 -2.12
CA ILE A 310 -16.44 0.29 -3.23
C ILE A 310 -16.60 1.59 -3.99
N THR A 311 -16.96 2.67 -3.25
CA THR A 311 -17.24 3.99 -3.84
C THR A 311 -16.00 4.82 -4.08
N GLN A 312 -14.86 4.43 -3.48
CA GLN A 312 -13.60 5.18 -3.49
C GLN A 312 -13.71 6.59 -2.84
N GLU A 313 -14.78 6.86 -2.12
CA GLU A 313 -14.97 8.10 -1.38
C GLU A 313 -13.95 8.22 -0.25
N ILE A 314 -13.33 9.39 -0.13
CA ILE A 314 -12.32 9.68 0.89
C ILE A 314 -13.00 10.36 2.07
N PHE A 315 -12.89 9.75 3.24
CA PHE A 315 -13.36 10.31 4.51
C PHE A 315 -12.22 11.05 5.20
N PRO A 316 -12.47 12.21 5.82
CA PRO A 316 -11.45 12.95 6.56
C PRO A 316 -11.12 12.31 7.92
N ILE A 317 -10.95 11.01 7.93
CA ILE A 317 -10.56 10.18 9.07
C ILE A 317 -9.25 9.52 8.72
N PRO A 318 -8.15 9.74 9.45
CA PRO A 318 -6.89 9.10 9.16
C PRO A 318 -6.95 7.58 9.42
N VAL A 319 -6.21 6.81 8.63
CA VAL A 319 -6.03 5.37 8.86
C VAL A 319 -4.99 5.19 9.97
N ASP A 320 -5.26 4.26 10.89
CA ASP A 320 -4.34 3.90 11.97
C ASP A 320 -3.21 2.98 11.45
N LYS A 321 -2.42 3.52 10.52
CA LYS A 321 -1.25 2.86 9.91
C LYS A 321 -0.34 3.92 9.29
N ASN A 322 0.97 3.76 9.42
CA ASN A 322 1.99 4.71 8.95
C ASN A 322 1.85 6.10 9.58
N ASN A 323 1.37 6.18 10.82
CA ASN A 323 1.09 7.41 11.56
C ASN A 323 2.18 7.75 12.58
N HIS A 324 3.12 6.85 12.90
CA HIS A 324 4.05 7.01 14.01
C HIS A 324 4.92 8.28 13.92
N ALA A 325 5.57 8.54 12.78
CA ALA A 325 6.36 9.76 12.62
C ALA A 325 5.48 11.02 12.57
N PRO A 326 4.37 11.08 11.81
CA PRO A 326 3.41 12.17 11.90
C PRO A 326 2.88 12.43 13.31
N ASP A 327 2.55 11.37 14.07
CA ASP A 327 2.03 11.50 15.42
C ASP A 327 3.12 11.97 16.40
N GLY A 328 4.31 11.42 16.32
CA GLY A 328 5.45 11.90 17.09
C GLY A 328 5.78 13.37 16.80
N CYS A 329 5.68 13.81 15.54
CA CYS A 329 5.83 15.21 15.16
C CYS A 329 4.71 16.10 15.72
N ARG A 330 3.45 15.64 15.70
CA ARG A 330 2.32 16.36 16.33
C ARG A 330 2.55 16.57 17.82
N TYR A 331 2.98 15.51 18.52
CA TYR A 331 3.29 15.61 19.95
C TYR A 331 4.43 16.60 20.22
N ALA A 332 5.52 16.49 19.47
CA ALA A 332 6.67 17.41 19.61
C ALA A 332 6.28 18.88 19.45
N LEU A 333 5.40 19.16 18.47
CA LEU A 333 5.01 20.52 18.09
C LEU A 333 3.79 21.07 18.84
N GLU A 334 3.20 20.29 19.74
CA GLU A 334 2.03 20.72 20.54
C GLU A 334 2.17 22.11 21.19
N PRO A 335 3.28 22.45 21.85
CA PRO A 335 3.45 23.80 22.43
C PRO A 335 3.46 24.90 21.38
N TYR A 336 4.00 24.62 20.20
CA TYR A 336 4.03 25.57 19.10
C TYR A 336 2.65 25.79 18.50
N ILE A 337 1.86 24.73 18.37
CA ILE A 337 0.46 24.77 17.91
C ILE A 337 -0.38 25.63 18.86
N LYS A 338 -0.27 25.41 20.18
CA LYS A 338 -0.98 26.15 21.20
C LYS A 338 -0.60 27.63 21.22
N SER A 339 0.67 27.96 21.05
CA SER A 339 1.12 29.35 21.02
C SER A 339 0.57 30.12 19.82
N LYS A 340 0.42 29.49 18.65
CA LYS A 340 -0.22 30.11 17.48
C LYS A 340 -1.72 30.30 17.65
N LYS A 341 -2.46 29.35 18.23
CA LYS A 341 -3.89 29.49 18.48
C LYS A 341 -4.17 30.70 19.38
N ASN A 342 -3.43 30.88 20.44
CA ASN A 342 -3.60 32.00 21.37
C ASN A 342 -3.36 33.39 20.73
N ILE A 343 -2.56 33.46 19.66
CA ILE A 343 -2.32 34.72 18.94
C ILE A 343 -3.52 35.08 18.04
N PHE A 344 -4.21 34.07 17.48
CA PHE A 344 -5.40 34.29 16.65
C PHE A 344 -6.69 34.51 17.43
N GLU A 345 -6.75 34.12 18.71
CA GLU A 345 -7.90 34.40 19.59
C GLU A 345 -7.88 35.80 20.24
N VAL A 346 -6.75 36.51 20.13
CA VAL A 346 -6.54 37.86 20.70
C VAL A 346 -6.60 38.97 19.64
N LEU A 347 -6.73 38.62 18.36
CA LEU A 347 -6.95 39.53 17.23
C LEU A 347 -8.41 39.48 16.74
#